data_b99105cc6dcb7e6bafc019fc33ad44b5
#
_entry.id   b99105cc6dcb7e6bafc019fc33ad44b5
#
_cell.length_a   1.000
_cell.length_b   1.000
_cell.length_c   1.000
_cell.angle_alpha   90.00
_cell.angle_beta   90.00
_cell.angle_gamma   90.00
#
_symmetry.space_group_name_H-M   'P 1'
#
loop_
_entity.id
_entity.type
_entity.pdbx_description
1 polymer ?
#
loop_
_entity_poly.entity_id
_entity_poly.type
_entity_poly.pdbx_seq_one_letter_code
_entity_poly.pdbx_strand_id
1 'polypeptide(L)'
;MCSVAKPIIKQIRDNREALDFFETVSLPAEDEKTQAIIMNFPTVYIHNWQDSGAFEVYVGETNNIFKRTRQHYDAALNQPGWQSKLSKKDASLFIIGHEHFNKSLTLDIENRLMHYMMSVERVKRVYNLRDNPQTSYYPMEEFDEIFGKIWRGLRKENKNLFPTESAIKDSAIYKASPLHKLTK
;
A
#
# COMPACT_ATOMS: atom_id res chain seq x y z
N MET A 1 -18.72 -20.83 4.85
CA MET A 1 -17.73 -19.90 4.26
C MET A 1 -16.77 -19.49 5.35
N CYS A 2 -15.48 -19.87 5.27
CA CYS A 2 -14.48 -19.34 6.19
C CYS A 2 -14.36 -17.83 5.95
N SER A 3 -14.64 -17.04 6.96
CA SER A 3 -14.41 -15.58 6.88
C SER A 3 -12.92 -15.32 6.73
N VAL A 4 -12.51 -14.73 5.61
CA VAL A 4 -11.13 -14.27 5.44
C VAL A 4 -10.80 -13.27 6.55
N ALA A 5 -9.65 -13.43 7.19
CA ALA A 5 -9.18 -12.55 8.27
C ALA A 5 -9.14 -11.07 7.82
N LYS A 6 -9.13 -10.16 8.79
CA LYS A 6 -9.01 -8.73 8.51
C LYS A 6 -7.55 -8.39 8.21
N PRO A 7 -7.28 -7.55 7.18
CA PRO A 7 -5.94 -7.01 6.98
C PRO A 7 -5.55 -6.10 8.15
N ILE A 8 -4.28 -6.10 8.47
CA ILE A 8 -3.65 -5.16 9.38
C ILE A 8 -3.24 -3.95 8.57
N ILE A 9 -3.65 -2.76 8.99
CA ILE A 9 -3.27 -1.49 8.37
C ILE A 9 -2.74 -0.60 9.46
N LYS A 10 -1.47 -0.18 9.33
CA LYS A 10 -0.81 0.76 10.24
C LYS A 10 -0.39 1.99 9.45
N GLN A 11 -0.68 3.16 9.99
CA GLN A 11 -0.20 4.43 9.46
C GLN A 11 0.80 5.03 10.43
N ILE A 12 1.96 5.40 9.92
CA ILE A 12 3.00 6.12 10.67
C ILE A 12 3.46 7.34 9.88
N ARG A 13 4.14 8.28 10.54
CA ARG A 13 4.86 9.35 9.85
C ARG A 13 5.97 8.73 9.01
N ASP A 14 6.18 9.25 7.80
CA ASP A 14 7.14 8.69 6.86
C ASP A 14 8.54 9.29 7.07
N ASN A 15 9.16 8.89 8.16
CA ASN A 15 10.55 9.21 8.49
C ASN A 15 11.20 8.09 9.31
N ARG A 16 12.52 8.12 9.41
CA ARG A 16 13.31 7.09 10.11
C ARG A 16 12.94 6.97 11.58
N GLU A 17 12.78 8.07 12.27
CA GLU A 17 12.46 8.09 13.72
C GLU A 17 11.14 7.39 14.01
N ALA A 18 10.09 7.71 13.24
CA ALA A 18 8.78 7.08 13.39
C ALA A 18 8.79 5.59 13.02
N LEU A 19 9.59 5.19 12.01
CA LEU A 19 9.75 3.79 11.64
C LEU A 19 10.46 3.00 12.76
N ASP A 20 11.55 3.54 13.30
CA ASP A 20 12.31 2.90 14.37
C ASP A 20 11.48 2.82 15.66
N PHE A 21 10.71 3.87 15.99
CA PHE A 21 9.76 3.85 17.10
C PHE A 21 8.65 2.78 16.89
N PHE A 22 8.12 2.69 15.68
CA PHE A 22 7.12 1.67 15.35
C PHE A 22 7.67 0.26 15.52
N GLU A 23 8.88 -0.03 15.00
CA GLU A 23 9.50 -1.34 15.10
C GLU A 23 9.83 -1.74 16.55
N THR A 24 10.36 -0.80 17.35
CA THR A 24 10.93 -1.10 18.68
C THR A 24 9.98 -0.88 19.84
N VAL A 25 8.93 -0.09 19.67
CA VAL A 25 7.99 0.29 20.73
C VAL A 25 6.56 -0.05 20.40
N SER A 26 6.04 0.46 19.25
CA SER A 26 4.62 0.32 18.95
C SER A 26 4.24 -1.10 18.55
N LEU A 27 5.04 -1.74 17.68
CA LEU A 27 4.76 -3.09 17.22
C LEU A 27 4.90 -4.14 18.34
N PRO A 28 5.90 -4.09 19.23
CA PRO A 28 5.96 -4.98 20.40
C PRO A 28 4.81 -4.82 21.39
N ALA A 29 4.10 -3.69 21.38
CA ALA A 29 2.92 -3.46 22.21
C ALA A 29 1.61 -3.98 21.58
N GLU A 30 1.65 -4.43 20.32
CA GLU A 30 0.51 -5.05 19.65
C GLU A 30 0.33 -6.51 20.07
N ASP A 31 -0.79 -7.12 19.69
CA ASP A 31 -1.02 -8.56 19.89
C ASP A 31 -0.01 -9.41 19.06
N GLU A 32 0.25 -10.63 19.54
CA GLU A 32 1.22 -11.56 18.93
C GLU A 32 0.93 -11.85 17.45
N LYS A 33 -0.34 -11.91 17.07
CA LYS A 33 -0.74 -12.15 15.68
C LYS A 33 -0.35 -10.97 14.79
N THR A 34 -0.60 -9.74 15.24
CA THR A 34 -0.20 -8.52 14.52
C THR A 34 1.31 -8.45 14.37
N GLN A 35 2.06 -8.72 15.45
CA GLN A 35 3.52 -8.76 15.39
C GLN A 35 4.02 -9.79 14.38
N ALA A 36 3.52 -11.03 14.48
CA ALA A 36 3.93 -12.12 13.60
C ALA A 36 3.65 -11.80 12.12
N ILE A 37 2.50 -11.20 11.81
CA ILE A 37 2.15 -10.84 10.43
C ILE A 37 3.07 -9.75 9.88
N ILE A 38 3.34 -8.69 10.62
CA ILE A 38 4.20 -7.60 10.14
C ILE A 38 5.67 -8.02 10.04
N MET A 39 6.13 -8.90 10.94
CA MET A 39 7.54 -9.31 10.98
C MET A 39 7.87 -10.45 10.01
N ASN A 40 6.96 -11.40 9.79
CA ASN A 40 7.28 -12.68 9.16
C ASN A 40 6.59 -12.89 7.81
N PHE A 41 5.59 -12.08 7.45
CA PHE A 41 4.89 -12.22 6.18
C PHE A 41 5.28 -11.08 5.23
N PRO A 42 5.16 -11.29 3.91
CA PRO A 42 5.26 -10.19 2.96
C PRO A 42 4.25 -9.09 3.30
N THR A 43 4.62 -7.85 3.06
CA THR A 43 3.77 -6.68 3.27
C THR A 43 3.65 -5.85 2.01
N VAL A 44 2.51 -5.18 1.86
CA VAL A 44 2.34 -4.11 0.87
C VAL A 44 2.40 -2.77 1.62
N TYR A 45 2.95 -1.74 1.00
CA TYR A 45 3.09 -0.46 1.65
C TYR A 45 2.86 0.69 0.68
N ILE A 46 2.45 1.85 1.23
CA ILE A 46 2.20 3.06 0.47
C ILE A 46 2.90 4.22 1.16
N HIS A 47 3.91 4.79 0.50
CA HIS A 47 4.42 6.11 0.84
C HIS A 47 3.54 7.16 0.18
N ASN A 48 3.16 8.21 0.91
CA ASN A 48 2.41 9.32 0.36
C ASN A 48 2.79 10.65 1.01
N TRP A 49 2.69 11.71 0.23
CA TRP A 49 2.91 13.09 0.67
C TRP A 49 2.03 14.02 -0.14
N GLN A 50 1.78 15.21 0.39
CA GLN A 50 1.07 16.25 -0.34
C GLN A 50 2.06 17.20 -1.04
N ASP A 51 1.70 17.58 -2.25
CA ASP A 51 2.37 18.62 -3.02
C ASP A 51 1.32 19.50 -3.70
N SER A 52 1.29 20.79 -3.29
CA SER A 52 0.35 21.78 -3.86
C SER A 52 -1.13 21.35 -3.81
N GLY A 53 -1.53 20.69 -2.70
CA GLY A 53 -2.92 20.27 -2.48
C GLY A 53 -3.32 18.94 -3.16
N ALA A 54 -2.40 18.31 -3.88
CA ALA A 54 -2.58 16.98 -4.46
C ALA A 54 -1.65 15.96 -3.77
N PHE A 55 -1.99 14.67 -3.90
CA PHE A 55 -1.16 13.59 -3.38
C PHE A 55 -0.18 13.10 -4.45
N GLU A 56 0.99 12.74 -4.01
CA GLU A 56 1.93 11.90 -4.75
C GLU A 56 2.16 10.62 -3.94
N VAL A 57 2.23 9.48 -4.60
CA VAL A 57 2.29 8.18 -3.93
C VAL A 57 3.33 7.25 -4.58
N TYR A 58 3.90 6.39 -3.76
CA TYR A 58 4.65 5.22 -4.17
C TYR A 58 4.02 3.99 -3.51
N VAL A 59 3.63 2.99 -4.29
CA VAL A 59 3.14 1.70 -3.80
C VAL A 59 4.24 0.67 -3.97
N GLY A 60 4.45 -0.18 -3.00
CA GLY A 60 5.44 -1.23 -3.06
C GLY A 60 5.05 -2.46 -2.25
N GLU A 61 5.73 -3.58 -2.50
CA GLU A 61 5.65 -4.79 -1.71
C GLU A 61 7.05 -5.23 -1.25
N THR A 62 7.13 -5.96 -0.16
CA THR A 62 8.41 -6.43 0.37
C THR A 62 8.22 -7.60 1.34
N ASN A 63 9.24 -8.44 1.46
CA ASN A 63 9.32 -9.46 2.50
C ASN A 63 9.80 -8.90 3.86
N ASN A 64 10.30 -7.65 3.90
CA ASN A 64 10.74 -7.01 5.13
C ASN A 64 10.56 -5.49 5.02
N ILE A 65 9.48 -5.00 5.64
CA ILE A 65 9.08 -3.59 5.55
C ILE A 65 10.12 -2.66 6.18
N PHE A 66 10.72 -3.02 7.31
CA PHE A 66 11.68 -2.17 8.00
C PHE A 66 12.97 -2.00 7.21
N LYS A 67 13.53 -3.11 6.71
CA LYS A 67 14.72 -3.08 5.85
C LYS A 67 14.46 -2.28 4.56
N ARG A 68 13.31 -2.53 3.91
CA ARG A 68 12.98 -1.87 2.64
C ARG A 68 12.78 -0.37 2.81
N THR A 69 12.07 0.04 3.85
CA THR A 69 11.83 1.47 4.11
C THR A 69 13.12 2.21 4.48
N ARG A 70 14.02 1.58 5.27
CA ARG A 70 15.34 2.16 5.53
C ARG A 70 16.15 2.35 4.24
N GLN A 71 16.11 1.40 3.31
CA GLN A 71 16.75 1.56 1.99
C GLN A 71 16.21 2.77 1.22
N HIS A 72 14.90 3.06 1.31
CA HIS A 72 14.34 4.26 0.70
C HIS A 72 14.86 5.55 1.37
N TYR A 73 14.97 5.56 2.70
CA TYR A 73 15.55 6.72 3.41
C TYR A 73 17.03 6.92 3.10
N ASP A 74 17.80 5.84 2.97
CA ASP A 74 19.22 5.91 2.57
C ASP A 74 19.39 6.39 1.13
N ALA A 75 18.50 5.95 0.23
CA ALA A 75 18.49 6.42 -1.15
C ALA A 75 18.14 7.92 -1.24
N ALA A 76 17.28 8.43 -0.35
CA ALA A 76 16.96 9.85 -0.28
C ALA A 76 18.18 10.75 -0.02
N LEU A 77 19.16 10.23 0.71
CA LEU A 77 20.39 10.96 1.02
C LEU A 77 21.40 10.96 -0.15
N ASN A 78 21.37 9.93 -1.01
CA ASN A 78 22.39 9.67 -2.00
C ASN A 78 21.97 9.95 -3.44
N GLN A 79 20.67 9.97 -3.73
CA GLN A 79 20.14 10.17 -5.08
C GLN A 79 18.86 11.02 -5.06
N PRO A 80 18.83 12.15 -5.81
CA PRO A 80 17.62 12.96 -5.91
C PRO A 80 16.56 12.20 -6.71
N GLY A 81 15.54 11.72 -6.01
CA GLY A 81 14.39 11.02 -6.57
C GLY A 81 13.13 11.31 -5.74
N TRP A 82 12.08 10.53 -5.93
CA TRP A 82 10.87 10.65 -5.12
C TRP A 82 11.17 10.43 -3.63
N GLN A 83 12.19 9.65 -3.30
CA GLN A 83 12.61 9.38 -1.93
C GLN A 83 12.99 10.65 -1.16
N SER A 84 13.51 11.67 -1.82
CA SER A 84 13.83 12.97 -1.19
C SER A 84 12.59 13.69 -0.63
N LYS A 85 11.40 13.24 -0.99
CA LYS A 85 10.12 13.79 -0.53
C LYS A 85 9.59 13.10 0.75
N LEU A 86 10.19 11.97 1.16
CA LEU A 86 9.76 11.22 2.35
C LEU A 86 9.95 11.98 3.67
N SER A 87 10.87 12.92 3.73
CA SER A 87 11.11 13.76 4.92
C SER A 87 10.17 14.96 5.02
N LYS A 88 9.19 15.11 4.13
CA LYS A 88 8.23 16.19 4.19
C LYS A 88 7.33 16.06 5.43
N LYS A 89 6.91 17.20 5.98
CA LYS A 89 6.09 17.27 7.20
C LYS A 89 4.80 16.45 7.12
N ASP A 90 4.22 16.35 5.92
CA ASP A 90 2.94 15.70 5.66
C ASP A 90 3.08 14.32 4.99
N ALA A 91 4.30 13.76 4.99
CA ALA A 91 4.52 12.42 4.48
C ALA A 91 4.06 11.36 5.49
N SER A 92 3.37 10.33 5.00
CA SER A 92 2.97 9.18 5.79
C SER A 92 3.20 7.86 5.06
N LEU A 93 3.46 6.81 5.83
CA LEU A 93 3.64 5.44 5.39
C LEU A 93 2.48 4.60 5.90
N PHE A 94 1.76 3.95 4.97
CA PHE A 94 0.83 2.87 5.30
C PHE A 94 1.53 1.53 5.15
N ILE A 95 1.44 0.68 6.16
CA ILE A 95 1.94 -0.70 6.20
C ILE A 95 0.73 -1.62 6.22
N ILE A 96 0.65 -2.54 5.27
CA ILE A 96 -0.48 -3.43 5.07
C ILE A 96 0.01 -4.87 5.19
N GLY A 97 -0.51 -5.60 6.16
CA GLY A 97 -0.20 -7.01 6.40
C GLY A 97 -1.44 -7.88 6.39
N HIS A 98 -1.27 -9.16 6.05
CA HIS A 98 -2.34 -10.15 6.11
C HIS A 98 -1.74 -11.56 6.26
N GLU A 99 -2.40 -12.45 7.02
CA GLU A 99 -1.91 -13.80 7.26
C GLU A 99 -1.84 -14.70 6.01
N HIS A 100 -2.55 -14.36 4.95
CA HIS A 100 -2.50 -15.08 3.66
C HIS A 100 -1.52 -14.46 2.67
N PHE A 101 -0.78 -13.40 3.06
CA PHE A 101 0.15 -12.78 2.14
C PHE A 101 1.31 -13.72 1.80
N ASN A 102 1.49 -13.91 0.52
CA ASN A 102 2.64 -14.52 -0.11
C ASN A 102 3.11 -13.60 -1.25
N LYS A 103 4.24 -13.89 -1.83
CA LYS A 103 4.85 -13.02 -2.86
C LYS A 103 3.94 -12.76 -4.06
N SER A 104 3.21 -13.76 -4.55
CA SER A 104 2.32 -13.60 -5.70
C SER A 104 1.13 -12.70 -5.35
N LEU A 105 0.49 -12.94 -4.20
CA LEU A 105 -0.67 -12.16 -3.77
C LEU A 105 -0.30 -10.70 -3.48
N THR A 106 0.85 -10.44 -2.84
CA THR A 106 1.29 -9.06 -2.58
C THR A 106 1.62 -8.29 -3.84
N LEU A 107 2.20 -8.94 -4.87
CA LEU A 107 2.44 -8.31 -6.17
C LEU A 107 1.13 -7.91 -6.87
N ASP A 108 0.10 -8.76 -6.82
CA ASP A 108 -1.19 -8.43 -7.43
C ASP A 108 -1.94 -7.35 -6.66
N ILE A 109 -1.82 -7.33 -5.33
CA ILE A 109 -2.37 -6.24 -4.50
C ILE A 109 -1.63 -4.93 -4.79
N GLU A 110 -0.29 -4.94 -4.88
CA GLU A 110 0.52 -3.79 -5.30
C GLU A 110 0.04 -3.25 -6.64
N ASN A 111 -0.08 -4.11 -7.66
CA ASN A 111 -0.54 -3.74 -8.99
C ASN A 111 -1.95 -3.11 -8.94
N ARG A 112 -2.89 -3.74 -8.25
CA ARG A 112 -4.26 -3.21 -8.13
C ARG A 112 -4.31 -1.89 -7.39
N LEU A 113 -3.52 -1.73 -6.32
CA LEU A 113 -3.41 -0.46 -5.61
C LEU A 113 -2.84 0.65 -6.51
N MET A 114 -1.79 0.37 -7.29
CA MET A 114 -1.24 1.35 -8.24
C MET A 114 -2.31 1.82 -9.24
N HIS A 115 -3.06 0.89 -9.83
CA HIS A 115 -4.13 1.25 -10.77
C HIS A 115 -5.27 2.05 -10.10
N TYR A 116 -5.64 1.70 -8.86
CA TYR A 116 -6.62 2.46 -8.11
C TYR A 116 -6.10 3.88 -7.81
N MET A 117 -4.84 4.00 -7.37
CA MET A 117 -4.21 5.31 -7.10
C MET A 117 -4.15 6.19 -8.36
N MET A 118 -3.84 5.63 -9.53
CA MET A 118 -3.89 6.38 -10.79
C MET A 118 -5.30 6.88 -11.14
N SER A 119 -6.33 6.23 -10.61
CA SER A 119 -7.73 6.59 -10.86
C SER A 119 -8.30 7.57 -9.82
N VAL A 120 -7.52 7.93 -8.80
CA VAL A 120 -7.92 8.91 -7.78
C VAL A 120 -7.63 10.32 -8.30
N GLU A 121 -8.66 11.14 -8.45
CA GLU A 121 -8.54 12.51 -8.98
C GLU A 121 -7.51 13.36 -8.23
N ARG A 122 -7.42 13.20 -6.91
CA ARG A 122 -6.49 13.94 -6.06
C ARG A 122 -5.05 13.39 -6.05
N VAL A 123 -4.79 12.27 -6.72
CA VAL A 123 -3.44 11.73 -6.90
C VAL A 123 -2.86 12.24 -8.19
N LYS A 124 -1.85 13.09 -8.07
CA LYS A 124 -1.16 13.72 -9.21
C LYS A 124 -0.13 12.78 -9.85
N ARG A 125 0.48 11.90 -9.05
CA ARG A 125 1.57 11.03 -9.51
C ARG A 125 1.66 9.74 -8.69
N VAL A 126 1.85 8.63 -9.42
CA VAL A 126 2.22 7.32 -8.88
C VAL A 126 3.63 6.99 -9.38
N TYR A 127 4.57 6.70 -8.48
CA TYR A 127 6.00 6.58 -8.82
C TYR A 127 6.45 5.18 -9.22
N ASN A 128 5.78 4.13 -8.75
CA ASN A 128 6.09 2.76 -9.15
C ASN A 128 5.06 2.26 -10.16
N LEU A 129 5.43 2.25 -11.42
CA LEU A 129 4.56 1.83 -12.53
C LEU A 129 5.03 0.49 -13.13
N ARG A 130 5.66 -0.37 -12.32
CA ARG A 130 6.04 -1.70 -12.80
C ARG A 130 4.78 -2.56 -12.90
N ASP A 131 4.48 -3.00 -14.09
CA ASP A 131 3.51 -4.06 -14.31
C ASP A 131 4.22 -5.41 -14.12
N ASN A 132 3.85 -6.11 -13.06
CA ASN A 132 4.37 -7.44 -12.76
C ASN A 132 3.23 -8.44 -12.90
N PRO A 133 2.90 -8.91 -14.13
CA PRO A 133 1.87 -9.89 -14.32
C PRO A 133 2.26 -11.19 -13.61
N GLN A 134 1.40 -11.65 -12.72
CA GLN A 134 1.56 -12.96 -12.07
C GLN A 134 0.51 -13.91 -12.63
N THR A 135 0.92 -15.16 -12.89
CA THR A 135 -0.02 -16.25 -13.09
C THR A 135 -0.59 -16.61 -11.73
N SER A 136 -1.87 -16.40 -11.52
CA SER A 136 -2.54 -16.53 -10.23
C SER A 136 -2.41 -17.96 -9.67
N TYR A 137 -1.89 -18.05 -8.45
CA TYR A 137 -1.83 -19.28 -7.66
C TYR A 137 -2.82 -19.27 -6.47
N TYR A 138 -3.84 -18.42 -6.54
CA TYR A 138 -4.86 -18.25 -5.49
C TYR A 138 -6.23 -18.02 -6.14
N PRO A 139 -7.33 -18.33 -5.44
CA PRO A 139 -8.67 -18.04 -5.93
C PRO A 139 -8.91 -16.53 -6.09
N MET A 140 -9.38 -16.10 -7.26
CA MET A 140 -9.69 -14.67 -7.51
C MET A 140 -10.69 -14.09 -6.49
N GLU A 141 -11.62 -14.92 -6.02
CA GLU A 141 -12.60 -14.53 -4.98
C GLU A 141 -11.91 -14.14 -3.67
N GLU A 142 -10.89 -14.90 -3.25
CA GLU A 142 -10.09 -14.59 -2.07
C GLU A 142 -9.31 -13.27 -2.26
N PHE A 143 -8.71 -13.09 -3.43
CA PHE A 143 -8.03 -11.84 -3.76
C PHE A 143 -8.97 -10.64 -3.68
N ASP A 144 -10.14 -10.71 -4.30
CA ASP A 144 -11.12 -9.62 -4.33
C ASP A 144 -11.65 -9.29 -2.92
N GLU A 145 -11.85 -10.32 -2.09
CA GLU A 145 -12.27 -10.12 -0.70
C GLU A 145 -11.19 -9.43 0.14
N ILE A 146 -9.93 -9.88 0.05
CA ILE A 146 -8.79 -9.29 0.74
C ILE A 146 -8.59 -7.85 0.26
N PHE A 147 -8.56 -7.62 -1.04
CA PHE A 147 -8.37 -6.30 -1.61
C PHE A 147 -9.46 -5.33 -1.17
N GLY A 148 -10.73 -5.74 -1.22
CA GLY A 148 -11.84 -4.92 -0.76
C GLY A 148 -11.75 -4.55 0.73
N LYS A 149 -11.26 -5.46 1.59
CA LYS A 149 -11.01 -5.18 3.01
C LYS A 149 -9.87 -4.17 3.19
N ILE A 150 -8.79 -4.31 2.42
CA ILE A 150 -7.66 -3.37 2.42
C ILE A 150 -8.15 -1.98 2.02
N TRP A 151 -8.83 -1.87 0.88
CA TRP A 151 -9.31 -0.58 0.38
C TRP A 151 -10.23 0.14 1.37
N ARG A 152 -11.19 -0.59 1.96
CA ARG A 152 -12.06 -0.04 3.00
C ARG A 152 -11.32 0.37 4.27
N GLY A 153 -10.28 -0.37 4.66
CA GLY A 153 -9.42 -0.01 5.78
C GLY A 153 -8.63 1.27 5.52
N LEU A 154 -7.96 1.36 4.38
CA LEU A 154 -7.24 2.57 3.95
C LEU A 154 -8.16 3.79 3.89
N ARG A 155 -9.38 3.61 3.39
CA ARG A 155 -10.38 4.68 3.31
C ARG A 155 -10.84 5.18 4.69
N LYS A 156 -10.83 4.37 5.73
CA LYS A 156 -11.10 4.83 7.11
C LYS A 156 -10.02 5.80 7.59
N GLU A 157 -8.77 5.53 7.23
CA GLU A 157 -7.63 6.35 7.63
C GLU A 157 -7.58 7.68 6.83
N ASN A 158 -7.84 7.63 5.53
CA ASN A 158 -7.80 8.84 4.69
C ASN A 158 -8.82 8.80 3.54
N LYS A 159 -10.00 9.36 3.76
CA LYS A 159 -11.08 9.40 2.75
C LYS A 159 -10.75 10.27 1.52
N ASN A 160 -9.83 11.23 1.67
CA ASN A 160 -9.45 12.13 0.57
C ASN A 160 -8.48 11.45 -0.41
N LEU A 161 -7.63 10.57 0.12
CA LEU A 161 -6.69 9.78 -0.70
C LEU A 161 -7.34 8.51 -1.25
N PHE A 162 -8.23 7.87 -0.46
CA PHE A 162 -8.88 6.61 -0.81
C PHE A 162 -10.39 6.82 -0.95
N PRO A 163 -10.91 7.19 -2.14
CA PRO A 163 -12.34 7.39 -2.38
C PRO A 163 -13.11 6.05 -2.35
N THR A 164 -14.41 6.07 -2.61
CA THR A 164 -15.21 4.85 -2.73
C THR A 164 -14.80 4.04 -3.96
N GLU A 165 -14.96 2.72 -3.90
CA GLU A 165 -14.67 1.86 -5.06
C GLU A 165 -15.53 2.23 -6.28
N SER A 166 -16.78 2.65 -6.05
CA SER A 166 -17.64 3.15 -7.14
C SER A 166 -17.04 4.37 -7.83
N ALA A 167 -16.54 5.34 -7.06
CA ALA A 167 -15.90 6.53 -7.65
C ALA A 167 -14.65 6.17 -8.47
N ILE A 168 -13.85 5.17 -8.01
CA ILE A 168 -12.72 4.64 -8.79
C ILE A 168 -13.22 4.00 -10.09
N LYS A 169 -14.17 3.07 -10.01
CA LYS A 169 -14.69 2.33 -11.18
C LYS A 169 -15.39 3.23 -12.19
N ASP A 170 -15.93 4.35 -11.74
CA ASP A 170 -16.57 5.34 -12.60
C ASP A 170 -15.58 6.30 -13.26
N SER A 171 -14.33 6.36 -12.79
CA SER A 171 -13.32 7.24 -13.37
C SER A 171 -12.99 6.84 -14.83
N ALA A 172 -12.72 7.83 -15.66
CA ALA A 172 -12.33 7.61 -17.06
C ALA A 172 -11.03 6.80 -17.17
N ILE A 173 -10.09 7.03 -16.24
CA ILE A 173 -8.80 6.33 -16.20
C ILE A 173 -9.01 4.84 -15.92
N TYR A 174 -9.83 4.50 -14.93
CA TYR A 174 -10.13 3.10 -14.62
C TYR A 174 -10.84 2.40 -15.78
N LYS A 175 -11.83 3.04 -16.41
CA LYS A 175 -12.55 2.50 -17.56
C LYS A 175 -11.64 2.26 -18.78
N ALA A 176 -10.60 3.07 -18.95
CA ALA A 176 -9.58 2.91 -19.99
C ALA A 176 -8.49 1.89 -19.63
N SER A 177 -8.40 1.46 -18.38
CA SER A 177 -7.34 0.56 -17.92
C SER A 177 -7.58 -0.90 -18.35
N PRO A 178 -6.49 -1.71 -18.49
CA PRO A 178 -6.62 -3.14 -18.76
C PRO A 178 -7.42 -3.89 -17.68
N LEU A 179 -7.39 -3.44 -16.43
CA LEU A 179 -8.12 -4.03 -15.30
C LEU A 179 -9.64 -4.05 -15.52
N HIS A 180 -10.20 -3.04 -16.17
CA HIS A 180 -11.63 -3.02 -16.49
C HIS A 180 -12.06 -4.18 -17.40
N LYS A 181 -11.13 -4.70 -18.20
CA LYS A 181 -11.37 -5.83 -19.12
C LYS A 181 -11.32 -7.19 -18.43
N LEU A 182 -10.67 -7.27 -17.26
CA LEU A 182 -10.52 -8.53 -16.50
C LEU A 182 -11.69 -8.78 -15.53
N THR A 183 -12.54 -7.79 -15.27
CA THR A 183 -13.69 -7.88 -14.34
C THR A 183 -15.04 -8.12 -15.05
N LYS A 184 -15.03 -8.54 -16.30
CA LYS A 184 -16.17 -9.06 -17.06
C LYS A 184 -15.95 -10.56 -17.26
#